data_0541dc9f58a0142f5ca1044ae2941ce4
#
_entry.id   0541dc9f58a0142f5ca1044ae2941ce4
#
_cell.length_a   1.000
_cell.length_b   1.000
_cell.length_c   1.000
_cell.angle_alpha   90.00
_cell.angle_beta   90.00
_cell.angle_gamma   90.00
#
_symmetry.space_group_name_H-M   'P 1'
#
loop_
_entity.id
_entity.type
_entity.pdbx_description
1 polymer ?
#
loop_
_entity_poly.entity_id
_entity_poly.type
_entity_poly.pdbx_seq_one_letter_code
_entity_poly.pdbx_strand_id
1 'polypeptide(L)'
;MRHPMPRMHAVLASPIGPLTAVRADGVLVGLWMGAPPDAETLGTRDEAGFADVREQLAQYFSGNRRSFDLALRASGNPLQLAVWELISAIPYGATRTYGELARDLGDRSLAQAVGAACGRNPLPIVVPCHRVVGADGSLVGFGGGLDRKRFLLDLEHRDERLF
;
A
#
# COMPACT_ATOMS: atom_id res chain seq x y z
N MET A 1 26.04 11.69 -18.78
CA MET A 1 25.40 12.25 -17.58
C MET A 1 23.94 11.81 -17.54
N ARG A 2 23.57 11.16 -16.45
CA ARG A 2 22.17 10.76 -16.29
C ARG A 2 21.37 11.94 -15.79
N HIS A 3 20.36 12.32 -16.54
CA HIS A 3 19.34 13.21 -16.01
C HIS A 3 18.47 12.45 -15.02
N PRO A 4 18.11 13.06 -13.87
CA PRO A 4 17.14 12.41 -13.01
C PRO A 4 15.87 12.21 -13.79
N MET A 5 15.31 11.01 -13.70
CA MET A 5 14.06 10.70 -14.38
C MET A 5 12.97 11.56 -13.78
N PRO A 6 12.15 12.20 -14.61
CA PRO A 6 11.13 13.10 -14.10
C PRO A 6 10.11 12.36 -13.23
N ARG A 7 9.83 12.93 -12.09
CA ARG A 7 8.73 12.48 -11.25
C ARG A 7 7.48 13.22 -11.64
N MET A 8 6.36 12.52 -11.60
CA MET A 8 5.04 13.08 -11.84
C MET A 8 4.11 12.62 -10.74
N HIS A 9 3.10 13.42 -10.45
CA HIS A 9 2.13 13.06 -9.42
C HIS A 9 0.71 13.44 -9.82
N ALA A 10 -0.24 12.82 -9.16
CA ALA A 10 -1.64 13.18 -9.22
C ALA A 10 -2.26 13.03 -7.84
N VAL A 11 -3.32 13.78 -7.59
CA VAL A 11 -4.12 13.66 -6.37
C VAL A 11 -5.45 13.02 -6.73
N LEU A 12 -5.75 11.92 -6.05
CA LEU A 12 -6.91 11.08 -6.35
C LEU A 12 -7.88 11.15 -5.18
N ALA A 13 -9.15 11.39 -5.47
CA ALA A 13 -10.20 11.32 -4.44
C ALA A 13 -10.45 9.88 -4.06
N SER A 14 -10.73 9.64 -2.77
CA SER A 14 -11.09 8.31 -2.28
C SER A 14 -11.96 8.41 -1.03
N PRO A 15 -12.64 7.29 -0.65
CA PRO A 15 -13.44 7.27 0.60
C PRO A 15 -12.61 7.48 1.86
N ILE A 16 -11.29 7.27 1.79
CA ILE A 16 -10.40 7.48 2.94
C ILE A 16 -9.63 8.79 2.86
N GLY A 17 -10.07 9.71 2.02
CA GLY A 17 -9.44 11.01 1.81
C GLY A 17 -8.58 11.05 0.55
N PRO A 18 -7.95 12.20 0.28
CA PRO A 18 -7.10 12.33 -0.90
C PRO A 18 -5.90 11.40 -0.84
N LEU A 19 -5.60 10.78 -1.96
CA LEU A 19 -4.42 9.94 -2.14
C LEU A 19 -3.50 10.63 -3.15
N THR A 20 -2.22 10.76 -2.81
CA THR A 20 -1.23 11.35 -3.71
C THR A 20 -0.38 10.24 -4.29
N ALA A 21 -0.47 10.04 -5.61
CA ALA A 21 0.28 9.01 -6.32
C ALA A 21 1.48 9.65 -7.03
N VAL A 22 2.63 8.98 -7.01
CA VAL A 22 3.85 9.45 -7.67
C VAL A 22 4.41 8.38 -8.58
N ARG A 23 4.77 8.77 -9.80
CA ARG A 23 5.46 7.94 -10.77
C ARG A 23 6.87 8.46 -11.04
N ALA A 24 7.79 7.53 -11.27
CA ALA A 24 9.12 7.80 -11.79
C ALA A 24 9.41 6.73 -12.83
N ASP A 25 9.93 7.12 -14.00
CA ASP A 25 10.24 6.17 -15.09
C ASP A 25 9.02 5.36 -15.58
N GLY A 26 7.82 5.92 -15.45
CA GLY A 26 6.61 5.24 -15.88
C GLY A 26 6.10 4.19 -14.89
N VAL A 27 6.76 4.01 -13.73
CA VAL A 27 6.32 3.07 -12.70
C VAL A 27 5.85 3.83 -11.47
N LEU A 28 4.88 3.28 -10.77
CA LEU A 28 4.35 3.85 -9.53
C LEU A 28 5.37 3.59 -8.42
N VAL A 29 5.85 4.64 -7.77
CA VAL A 29 6.86 4.55 -6.72
C VAL A 29 6.35 4.98 -5.35
N GLY A 30 5.20 5.62 -5.27
CA GLY A 30 4.62 6.03 -4.00
C GLY A 30 3.14 6.32 -4.09
N LEU A 31 2.48 6.13 -2.95
CA LEU A 31 1.06 6.45 -2.75
C LEU A 31 0.91 6.92 -1.31
N TRP A 32 0.60 8.20 -1.12
CA TRP A 32 0.50 8.82 0.20
C TRP A 32 -0.95 9.02 0.59
N MET A 33 -1.25 8.68 1.83
CA MET A 33 -2.54 9.00 2.48
C MET A 33 -2.33 10.20 3.39
N GLY A 34 -3.24 11.16 3.35
CA GLY A 34 -3.14 12.36 4.18
C GLY A 34 -2.18 13.38 3.60
N ALA A 35 -1.29 13.93 4.43
CA ALA A 35 -0.38 14.99 4.02
C ALA A 35 0.57 14.49 2.92
N PRO A 36 0.67 15.19 1.79
CA PRO A 36 1.59 14.79 0.72
C PRO A 36 3.04 15.07 1.11
N PRO A 37 4.00 14.38 0.45
CA PRO A 37 5.41 14.69 0.61
C PRO A 37 5.76 16.05 0.01
N ASP A 38 7.02 16.45 0.12
CA ASP A 38 7.49 17.74 -0.40
C ASP A 38 7.42 17.81 -1.93
N ALA A 39 7.54 19.03 -2.45
CA ALA A 39 7.40 19.28 -3.89
C ALA A 39 8.47 18.55 -4.72
N GLU A 40 9.67 18.36 -4.18
CA GLU A 40 10.75 17.64 -4.87
C GLU A 40 10.39 16.17 -5.07
N THR A 41 9.83 15.53 -4.05
CA THR A 41 9.37 14.15 -4.13
C THR A 41 8.22 14.00 -5.13
N LEU A 42 7.30 14.97 -5.15
CA LEU A 42 6.10 14.91 -6.00
C LEU A 42 6.42 15.09 -7.49
N GLY A 43 7.35 15.95 -7.83
CA GLY A 43 7.61 16.30 -9.21
C GLY A 43 6.46 17.09 -9.85
N THR A 44 6.33 17.00 -11.15
CA THR A 44 5.32 17.73 -11.92
C THR A 44 3.94 17.08 -11.76
N ARG A 45 2.91 17.89 -11.61
CA ARG A 45 1.54 17.41 -11.58
C ARG A 45 1.08 16.99 -12.97
N ASP A 46 0.53 15.77 -13.07
CA ASP A 46 0.07 15.21 -14.34
C ASP A 46 -1.14 14.32 -14.09
N GLU A 47 -2.32 14.91 -14.02
CA GLU A 47 -3.55 14.15 -13.73
C GLU A 47 -3.87 13.14 -14.82
N ALA A 48 -3.63 13.49 -16.08
CA ALA A 48 -3.94 12.61 -17.22
C ALA A 48 -3.07 11.36 -17.23
N GLY A 49 -1.82 11.44 -16.78
CA GLY A 49 -0.90 10.32 -16.74
C GLY A 49 -1.20 9.28 -15.67
N PHE A 50 -2.24 9.50 -14.85
CA PHE A 50 -2.63 8.59 -13.77
C PHE A 50 -4.03 8.02 -13.94
N ALA A 51 -4.55 8.04 -15.16
CA ALA A 51 -5.91 7.53 -15.44
C ALA A 51 -6.07 6.07 -15.03
N ASP A 52 -5.05 5.24 -15.27
CA ASP A 52 -5.06 3.82 -14.89
C ASP A 52 -5.08 3.63 -13.38
N VAL A 53 -4.28 4.40 -12.65
CA VAL A 53 -4.26 4.36 -11.17
C VAL A 53 -5.62 4.80 -10.63
N ARG A 54 -6.15 5.89 -11.15
CA ARG A 54 -7.45 6.43 -10.73
C ARG A 54 -8.56 5.42 -10.96
N GLU A 55 -8.60 4.82 -12.14
CA GLU A 55 -9.61 3.85 -12.48
C GLU A 55 -9.54 2.61 -11.60
N GLN A 56 -8.34 2.06 -11.39
CA GLN A 56 -8.18 0.85 -10.58
C GLN A 56 -8.50 1.09 -9.11
N LEU A 57 -8.10 2.23 -8.55
CA LEU A 57 -8.46 2.58 -7.18
C LEU A 57 -9.97 2.77 -7.04
N ALA A 58 -10.61 3.43 -7.99
CA ALA A 58 -12.06 3.60 -7.98
C ALA A 58 -12.77 2.24 -8.02
N GLN A 59 -12.31 1.33 -8.85
CA GLN A 59 -12.86 -0.04 -8.92
C GLN A 59 -12.65 -0.80 -7.61
N TYR A 60 -11.47 -0.65 -6.99
CA TYR A 60 -11.18 -1.27 -5.70
C TYR A 60 -12.14 -0.77 -4.62
N PHE A 61 -12.28 0.55 -4.50
CA PHE A 61 -13.15 1.13 -3.47
C PHE A 61 -14.64 0.85 -3.70
N SER A 62 -15.04 0.55 -4.93
CA SER A 62 -16.42 0.18 -5.22
C SER A 62 -16.67 -1.34 -5.09
N GLY A 63 -15.65 -2.11 -4.73
CA GLY A 63 -15.77 -3.56 -4.55
C GLY A 63 -15.65 -4.36 -5.85
N ASN A 64 -15.26 -3.71 -6.96
CA ASN A 64 -15.21 -4.34 -8.27
C ASN A 64 -13.80 -4.78 -8.70
N ARG A 65 -12.80 -4.57 -7.84
CA ARG A 65 -11.42 -4.98 -8.13
C ARG A 65 -10.76 -5.53 -6.89
N ARG A 66 -10.11 -6.68 -7.04
CA ARG A 66 -9.43 -7.38 -5.92
C ARG A 66 -7.91 -7.34 -6.02
N SER A 67 -7.37 -7.03 -7.19
CA SER A 67 -5.93 -6.92 -7.40
C SER A 67 -5.64 -5.77 -8.35
N PHE A 68 -4.39 -5.27 -8.29
CA PHE A 68 -3.98 -4.14 -9.12
C PHE A 68 -3.06 -4.61 -10.24
N ASP A 69 -3.27 -4.07 -11.43
CA ASP A 69 -2.43 -4.30 -12.60
C ASP A 69 -1.68 -3.00 -12.91
N LEU A 70 -0.66 -2.73 -12.10
CA LEU A 70 0.15 -1.51 -12.18
C LEU A 70 1.62 -1.89 -12.06
N ALA A 71 2.46 -1.25 -12.87
CA ALA A 71 3.91 -1.39 -12.73
C ALA A 71 4.35 -0.63 -11.48
N LEU A 72 5.01 -1.32 -10.56
CA LEU A 72 5.40 -0.79 -9.25
C LEU A 72 6.91 -0.91 -9.04
N ARG A 73 7.46 0.03 -8.29
CA ARG A 73 8.81 -0.10 -7.75
C ARG A 73 8.85 0.48 -6.35
N ALA A 74 8.95 -0.39 -5.34
CA ALA A 74 9.13 0.02 -3.96
C ALA A 74 10.62 0.10 -3.67
N SER A 75 11.07 1.18 -3.05
CA SER A 75 12.46 1.35 -2.62
C SER A 75 12.58 1.14 -1.12
N GLY A 76 13.53 0.31 -0.71
CA GLY A 76 13.76 0.02 0.69
C GLY A 76 15.00 -0.86 0.86
N ASN A 77 15.31 -1.20 2.11
CA ASN A 77 16.42 -2.12 2.41
C ASN A 77 15.99 -3.57 2.11
N PRO A 78 16.93 -4.53 2.12
CA PRO A 78 16.59 -5.93 1.77
C PRO A 78 15.50 -6.55 2.64
N LEU A 79 15.47 -6.24 3.94
CA LEU A 79 14.43 -6.75 4.83
C LEU A 79 13.06 -6.17 4.47
N GLN A 80 12.99 -4.87 4.26
CA GLN A 80 11.75 -4.21 3.86
C GLN A 80 11.21 -4.78 2.54
N LEU A 81 12.08 -4.95 1.54
CA LEU A 81 11.68 -5.52 0.26
C LEU A 81 11.13 -6.95 0.42
N ALA A 82 11.77 -7.76 1.25
CA ALA A 82 11.30 -9.12 1.53
C ALA A 82 9.94 -9.13 2.23
N VAL A 83 9.73 -8.23 3.19
CA VAL A 83 8.44 -8.08 3.88
C VAL A 83 7.35 -7.67 2.90
N TRP A 84 7.62 -6.65 2.07
CA TRP A 84 6.62 -6.16 1.13
C TRP A 84 6.25 -7.19 0.06
N GLU A 85 7.21 -8.05 -0.33
CA GLU A 85 6.93 -9.16 -1.23
C GLU A 85 5.98 -10.17 -0.59
N LEU A 86 6.20 -10.54 0.68
CA LEU A 86 5.30 -11.43 1.41
C LEU A 86 3.91 -10.82 1.56
N ILE A 87 3.85 -9.51 1.86
CA ILE A 87 2.58 -8.79 2.00
C ILE A 87 1.82 -8.80 0.68
N SER A 88 2.53 -8.60 -0.43
CA SER A 88 1.91 -8.58 -1.76
C SER A 88 1.26 -9.92 -2.13
N ALA A 89 1.69 -11.01 -1.49
CA ALA A 89 1.13 -12.34 -1.70
C ALA A 89 -0.11 -12.61 -0.86
N ILE A 90 -0.48 -11.73 0.08
CA ILE A 90 -1.69 -11.92 0.89
C ILE A 90 -2.91 -11.61 0.02
N PRO A 91 -3.80 -12.59 -0.21
CA PRO A 91 -4.93 -12.36 -1.11
C PRO A 91 -5.98 -11.43 -0.51
N TYR A 92 -6.76 -10.84 -1.39
CA TYR A 92 -7.91 -10.01 -1.03
C TYR A 92 -8.84 -10.79 -0.08
N GLY A 93 -9.26 -10.14 0.98
CA GLY A 93 -10.15 -10.75 1.97
C GLY A 93 -9.45 -11.61 3.01
N ALA A 94 -8.13 -11.80 2.91
CA ALA A 94 -7.35 -12.56 3.88
C ALA A 94 -6.48 -11.65 4.73
N THR A 95 -6.06 -12.15 5.88
CA THR A 95 -5.12 -11.45 6.77
C THR A 95 -4.02 -12.42 7.20
N ARG A 96 -2.86 -11.86 7.56
CA ARG A 96 -1.78 -12.60 8.19
C ARG A 96 -1.26 -11.81 9.37
N THR A 97 -0.66 -12.49 10.33
CA THR A 97 -0.10 -11.81 11.49
C THR A 97 1.36 -11.44 11.26
N TYR A 98 1.84 -10.44 12.02
CA TYR A 98 3.26 -10.05 12.00
C TYR A 98 4.16 -11.24 12.30
N GLY A 99 3.75 -12.08 13.27
CA GLY A 99 4.52 -13.28 13.65
C GLY A 99 4.58 -14.32 12.55
N GLU A 100 3.49 -14.50 11.79
CA GLU A 100 3.48 -15.43 10.66
C GLU A 100 4.44 -14.99 9.56
N LEU A 101 4.46 -13.69 9.25
CA LEU A 101 5.38 -13.15 8.25
C LEU A 101 6.83 -13.28 8.73
N ALA A 102 7.09 -13.00 10.02
CA ALA A 102 8.41 -13.15 10.61
C ALA A 102 8.90 -14.60 10.51
N ARG A 103 8.01 -15.55 10.79
CA ARG A 103 8.33 -16.97 10.67
C ARG A 103 8.67 -17.35 9.21
N ASP A 104 7.93 -16.81 8.25
CA ASP A 104 8.22 -17.05 6.83
C ASP A 104 9.58 -16.48 6.41
N LEU A 105 10.05 -15.44 7.10
CA LEU A 105 11.39 -14.89 6.91
C LEU A 105 12.48 -15.69 7.62
N GLY A 106 12.08 -16.72 8.38
CA GLY A 106 13.01 -17.62 9.05
C GLY A 106 13.28 -17.32 10.52
N ASP A 107 12.69 -16.28 11.10
CA ASP A 107 12.97 -15.87 12.48
C ASP A 107 11.79 -15.10 13.08
N ARG A 108 11.10 -15.71 14.02
CA ARG A 108 9.95 -15.09 14.71
C ARG A 108 10.31 -13.81 15.46
N SER A 109 11.59 -13.63 15.84
CA SER A 109 12.03 -12.42 16.52
C SER A 109 11.97 -11.20 15.60
N LEU A 110 11.77 -11.40 14.29
CA LEU A 110 11.64 -10.30 13.32
C LEU A 110 10.25 -9.64 13.31
N ALA A 111 9.31 -10.05 14.17
CA ALA A 111 7.95 -9.52 14.16
C ALA A 111 7.90 -7.99 14.29
N GLN A 112 8.74 -7.40 15.14
CA GLN A 112 8.80 -5.94 15.26
C GLN A 112 9.36 -5.28 14.00
N ALA A 113 10.37 -5.88 13.40
CA ALA A 113 10.94 -5.38 12.14
C ALA A 113 9.93 -5.47 11.00
N VAL A 114 9.11 -6.53 10.97
CA VAL A 114 8.00 -6.66 10.03
C VAL A 114 7.00 -5.51 10.23
N GLY A 115 6.63 -5.25 11.48
CA GLY A 115 5.73 -4.12 11.80
C GLY A 115 6.28 -2.79 11.35
N ALA A 116 7.57 -2.54 11.57
CA ALA A 116 8.22 -1.31 11.13
C ALA A 116 8.23 -1.20 9.60
N ALA A 117 8.49 -2.31 8.90
CA ALA A 117 8.45 -2.34 7.43
C ALA A 117 7.04 -2.06 6.90
N CYS A 118 6.01 -2.57 7.57
CA CYS A 118 4.61 -2.25 7.21
C CYS A 118 4.35 -0.75 7.30
N GLY A 119 4.84 -0.11 8.36
CA GLY A 119 4.67 1.33 8.57
C GLY A 119 5.44 2.19 7.57
N ARG A 120 6.43 1.64 6.88
CA ARG A 120 7.25 2.34 5.88
C ARG A 120 6.93 1.95 4.46
N ASN A 121 5.87 1.18 4.23
CA ASN A 121 5.44 0.79 2.90
C ASN A 121 5.14 2.04 2.06
N PRO A 122 5.86 2.25 0.93
CA PRO A 122 5.63 3.43 0.10
C PRO A 122 4.39 3.34 -0.79
N LEU A 123 3.78 2.15 -0.88
CA LEU A 123 2.66 1.88 -1.80
C LEU A 123 1.49 1.22 -1.07
N PRO A 124 0.96 1.84 0.01
CA PRO A 124 -0.16 1.25 0.74
C PRO A 124 -1.35 0.99 -0.20
N ILE A 125 -2.22 0.09 0.16
CA ILE A 125 -3.36 -0.39 -0.62
C ILE A 125 -2.91 -1.33 -1.73
N VAL A 126 -2.02 -0.90 -2.61
CA VAL A 126 -1.50 -1.70 -3.74
C VAL A 126 -0.58 -2.80 -3.21
N VAL A 127 0.33 -2.45 -2.29
CA VAL A 127 1.04 -3.42 -1.44
C VAL A 127 0.24 -3.47 -0.14
N PRO A 128 -0.56 -4.52 0.11
CA PRO A 128 -1.67 -4.44 1.06
C PRO A 128 -1.25 -4.63 2.52
N CYS A 129 -0.47 -3.71 3.06
CA CYS A 129 -0.02 -3.79 4.45
C CYS A 129 -1.17 -3.73 5.47
N HIS A 130 -2.36 -3.27 5.05
CA HIS A 130 -3.55 -3.32 5.90
C HIS A 130 -4.01 -4.76 6.21
N ARG A 131 -3.55 -5.76 5.44
CA ARG A 131 -3.86 -7.18 5.65
C ARG A 131 -2.97 -7.83 6.69
N VAL A 132 -2.04 -7.09 7.30
CA VAL A 132 -1.19 -7.60 8.39
C VAL A 132 -1.76 -7.10 9.71
N VAL A 133 -2.02 -8.03 10.63
CA VAL A 133 -2.69 -7.76 11.89
C VAL A 133 -1.91 -8.36 13.06
N GLY A 134 -2.29 -7.99 14.30
CA GLY A 134 -1.71 -8.58 15.50
C GLY A 134 -2.13 -10.04 15.68
N ALA A 135 -1.44 -10.75 16.59
CA ALA A 135 -1.64 -12.18 16.82
C ALA A 135 -3.07 -12.55 17.22
N ASP A 136 -3.77 -11.62 17.87
CA ASP A 136 -5.17 -11.78 18.29
C ASP A 136 -6.16 -11.18 17.28
N GLY A 137 -5.68 -10.81 16.09
CA GLY A 137 -6.49 -10.12 15.08
C GLY A 137 -6.63 -8.63 15.32
N SER A 138 -5.96 -8.09 16.34
CA SER A 138 -6.04 -6.65 16.65
C SER A 138 -5.41 -5.80 15.55
N LEU A 139 -5.96 -4.59 15.36
CA LEU A 139 -5.43 -3.63 14.40
C LEU A 139 -4.34 -2.82 15.07
N VAL A 140 -3.11 -2.98 14.62
CA VAL A 140 -1.95 -2.25 15.11
C VAL A 140 -1.12 -1.77 13.93
N GLY A 141 -0.44 -0.64 14.12
CA GLY A 141 0.59 -0.15 13.20
C GLY A 141 0.17 0.00 11.73
N PHE A 142 -0.41 1.13 11.37
CA PHE A 142 -0.68 1.46 9.98
C PHE A 142 -0.33 2.93 9.75
N GLY A 143 0.51 3.20 8.74
CA GLY A 143 0.98 4.56 8.45
C GLY A 143 -0.13 5.55 8.14
N GLY A 144 -1.25 5.09 7.59
CA GLY A 144 -2.42 5.92 7.30
C GLY A 144 -3.40 6.08 8.47
N GLY A 145 -3.12 5.45 9.64
CA GLY A 145 -3.99 5.47 10.81
C GLY A 145 -4.92 4.25 10.86
N LEU A 146 -5.30 3.89 12.09
CA LEU A 146 -6.10 2.68 12.31
C LEU A 146 -7.50 2.76 11.70
N ASP A 147 -8.09 3.95 11.63
CA ASP A 147 -9.41 4.12 11.00
C ASP A 147 -9.37 3.76 9.52
N ARG A 148 -8.32 4.17 8.80
CA ARG A 148 -8.16 3.80 7.40
C ARG A 148 -7.91 2.32 7.23
N LYS A 149 -7.10 1.73 8.12
CA LYS A 149 -6.85 0.29 8.11
C LYS A 149 -8.15 -0.49 8.30
N ARG A 150 -8.97 -0.11 9.28
CA ARG A 150 -10.28 -0.72 9.51
C ARG A 150 -11.18 -0.59 8.30
N PHE A 151 -11.21 0.59 7.69
CA PHE A 151 -12.01 0.82 6.49
C PHE A 151 -11.64 -0.16 5.37
N LEU A 152 -10.33 -0.32 5.10
CA LEU A 152 -9.86 -1.20 4.03
C LEU A 152 -10.19 -2.67 4.32
N LEU A 153 -10.00 -3.11 5.57
CA LEU A 153 -10.33 -4.48 5.96
C LEU A 153 -11.84 -4.73 5.87
N ASP A 154 -12.65 -3.79 6.33
CA ASP A 154 -14.11 -3.92 6.26
C ASP A 154 -14.59 -3.96 4.82
N LEU A 155 -13.99 -3.15 3.95
CA LEU A 155 -14.30 -3.17 2.52
C LEU A 155 -14.02 -4.55 1.92
N GLU A 156 -12.87 -5.12 2.23
CA GLU A 156 -12.46 -6.42 1.67
C GLU A 156 -13.25 -7.60 2.25
N HIS A 157 -13.81 -7.45 3.44
CA HIS A 157 -14.63 -8.50 4.07
C HIS A 157 -16.13 -8.31 3.85
N ARG A 158 -16.52 -7.28 3.11
CA ARG A 158 -17.93 -6.96 2.89
C ARG A 158 -18.67 -8.10 2.18
N ASP A 159 -18.04 -8.72 1.19
CA ASP A 159 -18.65 -9.80 0.42
C ASP A 159 -18.92 -11.02 1.30
N GLU A 160 -18.05 -11.32 2.26
CA GLU A 160 -18.22 -12.42 3.19
C GLU A 160 -19.39 -12.23 4.13
N ARG A 161 -19.71 -10.98 4.46
CA ARG A 161 -20.84 -10.64 5.35
C ARG A 161 -22.22 -10.77 4.70
N LEU A 162 -22.23 -10.83 3.36
CA LEU A 162 -23.48 -10.96 2.61
C LEU A 162 -23.91 -12.42 2.44
N PHE A 163 -23.05 -13.33 2.80
CA PHE A 163 -23.29 -14.77 2.72
C PHE A 163 -23.07 -15.42 4.09
#